data_97740d6651a1097af629cfdb9ae9f2a2
#
_entry.id   97740d6651a1097af629cfdb9ae9f2a2
#
_cell.length_a   1.000
_cell.length_b   1.000
_cell.length_c   1.000
_cell.angle_alpha   90.00
_cell.angle_beta   90.00
_cell.angle_gamma   90.00
#
_symmetry.space_group_name_H-M   'P 1'
#
loop_
_entity.id
_entity.type
_entity.pdbx_description
1 polymer ?
#
loop_
_entity_poly.entity_id
_entity_poly.type
_entity_poly.pdbx_seq_one_letter_code
_entity_poly.pdbx_strand_id
1 'polypeptide(L)'
;WRAMVATEAQLWATKNGLTQPIDGPVEVTLVFWKKKPKSYPRWRWLWWTTPDADKLTRSVLDSMSKIIMSDDALVSVLHVFKYLSTTGAEGVEVTVRPLSRIEKGLGEWWAAGNLPPGKIPDVDDPLPPNPDR
;
A
#
# COMPACT_ATOMS: atom_id res chain seq x y z
N TRP A 1 6.55 -10.16 15.32
CA TRP A 1 5.97 -9.93 13.98
C TRP A 1 6.42 -8.62 13.34
N ARG A 2 6.39 -7.51 14.08
CA ARG A 2 6.90 -6.21 13.60
C ARG A 2 8.38 -6.28 13.22
N ALA A 3 9.18 -6.96 14.00
CA ALA A 3 10.60 -7.14 13.71
C ALA A 3 10.83 -7.90 12.41
N MET A 4 10.00 -8.91 12.11
CA MET A 4 10.06 -9.65 10.85
C MET A 4 9.71 -8.77 9.67
N VAL A 5 8.66 -7.97 9.78
CA VAL A 5 8.26 -7.02 8.72
C VAL A 5 9.35 -5.98 8.48
N ALA A 6 9.93 -5.44 9.53
CA ALA A 6 11.03 -4.48 9.41
C ALA A 6 12.27 -5.09 8.75
N THR A 7 12.63 -6.33 9.10
CA THR A 7 13.75 -7.05 8.49
C THR A 7 13.51 -7.27 7.00
N GLU A 8 12.33 -7.74 6.62
CA GLU A 8 11.96 -7.95 5.21
C GLU A 8 11.96 -6.62 4.43
N ALA A 9 11.48 -5.55 5.04
CA ALA A 9 11.50 -4.23 4.43
C ALA A 9 12.93 -3.75 4.18
N GLN A 10 13.84 -3.97 5.13
CA GLN A 10 15.25 -3.61 4.98
C GLN A 10 15.92 -4.41 3.86
N LEU A 11 15.65 -5.72 3.78
CA LEU A 11 16.16 -6.58 2.71
C LEU A 11 15.63 -6.12 1.35
N TRP A 12 14.36 -5.82 1.27
CA TRP A 12 13.74 -5.33 0.03
C TRP A 12 14.37 -4.01 -0.41
N ALA A 13 14.55 -3.07 0.51
CA ALA A 13 15.16 -1.77 0.23
C ALA A 13 16.59 -1.94 -0.31
N THR A 14 17.39 -2.79 0.30
CA THR A 14 18.74 -3.08 -0.13
C THR A 14 18.76 -3.72 -1.52
N LYS A 15 17.91 -4.72 -1.74
CA LYS A 15 17.81 -5.44 -3.02
C LYS A 15 17.40 -4.53 -4.17
N ASN A 16 16.53 -3.55 -3.91
CA ASN A 16 16.00 -2.65 -4.93
C ASN A 16 16.79 -1.32 -5.03
N GLY A 17 17.92 -1.22 -4.34
CA GLY A 17 18.78 -0.05 -4.42
C GLY A 17 18.21 1.20 -3.77
N LEU A 18 17.28 1.04 -2.83
CA LEU A 18 16.72 2.17 -2.09
C LEU A 18 17.74 2.63 -1.04
N THR A 19 18.46 3.71 -1.34
CA THR A 19 19.51 4.25 -0.47
C THR A 19 18.96 5.12 0.65
N GLN A 20 17.79 5.72 0.43
CA GLN A 20 17.09 6.54 1.41
C GLN A 20 15.61 6.21 1.36
N PRO A 21 14.88 6.38 2.49
CA PRO A 21 13.42 6.22 2.48
C PRO A 21 12.76 7.18 1.48
N ILE A 22 11.65 6.75 0.91
CA ILE A 22 10.85 7.59 0.03
C ILE A 22 10.35 8.80 0.83
N ASP A 23 10.58 10.00 0.32
CA ASP A 23 10.17 11.25 0.96
C ASP A 23 9.18 11.99 0.06
N GLY A 24 7.98 11.48 -0.02
CA GLY A 24 6.89 12.01 -0.81
C GLY A 24 5.66 11.13 -0.66
N PRO A 25 4.52 11.52 -1.24
CA PRO A 25 3.30 10.75 -1.09
C PRO A 25 3.45 9.36 -1.69
N VAL A 26 2.90 8.37 -1.00
CA VAL A 26 2.91 6.96 -1.44
C VAL A 26 1.52 6.36 -1.39
N GLU A 27 1.28 5.40 -2.28
CA GLU A 27 0.16 4.48 -2.22
C GLU A 27 0.68 3.17 -1.65
N VAL A 28 -0.02 2.65 -0.66
CA VAL A 28 0.31 1.36 -0.04
C VAL A 28 -0.86 0.41 -0.19
N THR A 29 -0.57 -0.79 -0.66
CA THR A 29 -1.52 -1.89 -0.69
C THR A 29 -1.03 -3.00 0.23
N LEU A 30 -1.87 -3.39 1.16
CA LEU A 30 -1.59 -4.46 2.11
C LEU A 30 -2.59 -5.59 1.90
N VAL A 31 -2.08 -6.79 1.67
CA VAL A 31 -2.88 -8.00 1.57
C VAL A 31 -2.47 -8.94 2.70
N PHE A 32 -3.34 -9.10 3.67
CA PHE A 32 -3.12 -9.99 4.82
C PHE A 32 -3.73 -11.36 4.54
N TRP A 33 -2.94 -12.39 4.78
CA TRP A 33 -3.32 -13.77 4.61
C TRP A 33 -3.32 -14.50 5.94
N LYS A 34 -4.40 -15.22 6.20
CA LYS A 34 -4.51 -16.13 7.34
C LYS A 34 -4.91 -17.50 6.82
N LYS A 35 -4.31 -18.54 7.38
CA LYS A 35 -4.70 -19.91 7.05
C LYS A 35 -6.18 -20.12 7.33
N LYS A 36 -6.91 -20.58 6.31
CA LYS A 36 -8.33 -20.87 6.44
C LYS A 36 -8.55 -22.06 7.37
N PRO A 37 -9.31 -21.92 8.46
CA PRO A 37 -9.69 -23.07 9.30
C PRO A 37 -10.47 -24.09 8.48
N LYS A 38 -10.23 -25.37 8.74
CA LYS A 38 -10.91 -26.47 8.04
C LYS A 38 -12.42 -26.48 8.26
N SER A 39 -12.86 -25.91 9.37
CA SER A 39 -14.30 -25.80 9.72
C SER A 39 -15.04 -24.76 8.89
N TYR A 40 -14.33 -23.88 8.17
CA TYR A 40 -14.97 -22.85 7.38
C TYR A 40 -15.44 -23.40 6.03
N PRO A 41 -16.60 -22.93 5.53
CA PRO A 41 -17.10 -23.37 4.22
C PRO A 41 -16.18 -22.92 3.09
N ARG A 42 -16.20 -23.66 1.96
CA ARG A 42 -15.32 -23.41 0.81
C ARG A 42 -15.50 -22.02 0.21
N TRP A 43 -16.72 -21.49 0.23
CA TRP A 43 -17.04 -20.19 -0.34
C TRP A 43 -16.49 -19.01 0.47
N ARG A 44 -16.11 -19.24 1.75
CA ARG A 44 -15.60 -18.17 2.60
C ARG A 44 -14.13 -17.90 2.29
N TRP A 45 -13.84 -16.73 1.75
CA TRP A 45 -12.49 -16.31 1.40
C TRP A 45 -12.07 -14.99 2.06
N LEU A 46 -13.01 -14.27 2.68
CA LEU A 46 -12.71 -13.06 3.43
C LEU A 46 -12.46 -13.37 4.90
N TRP A 47 -11.44 -12.76 5.44
CA TRP A 47 -11.10 -12.85 6.84
C TRP A 47 -11.71 -11.64 7.58
N TRP A 48 -12.79 -11.86 8.31
CA TRP A 48 -13.53 -10.80 9.02
C TRP A 48 -13.60 -11.03 10.53
N THR A 49 -12.63 -11.76 11.08
CA THR A 49 -12.42 -11.94 12.53
C THR A 49 -11.18 -11.17 12.98
N THR A 50 -10.94 -11.08 14.29
CA THR A 50 -9.73 -10.44 14.84
C THR A 50 -8.45 -11.09 14.31
N PRO A 51 -7.31 -10.34 14.23
CA PRO A 51 -7.16 -8.93 14.57
C PRO A 51 -7.80 -7.97 13.56
N ASP A 52 -8.13 -6.77 14.02
CA ASP A 52 -8.77 -5.75 13.21
C ASP A 52 -7.84 -5.23 12.11
N ALA A 53 -8.43 -4.83 10.98
CA ALA A 53 -7.66 -4.33 9.84
C ALA A 53 -6.81 -3.10 10.18
N ASP A 54 -7.32 -2.19 11.00
CA ASP A 54 -6.59 -1.00 11.43
C ASP A 54 -5.36 -1.34 12.28
N LYS A 55 -5.48 -2.31 13.18
CA LYS A 55 -4.36 -2.75 14.03
C LYS A 55 -3.27 -3.45 13.22
N LEU A 56 -3.64 -4.31 12.28
CA LEU A 56 -2.70 -4.97 11.38
C LEU A 56 -1.98 -3.94 10.51
N THR A 57 -2.71 -3.01 9.94
CA THR A 57 -2.19 -1.94 9.10
C THR A 57 -1.18 -1.10 9.88
N ARG A 58 -1.54 -0.65 11.09
CA ARG A 58 -0.66 0.13 11.95
C ARG A 58 0.66 -0.60 12.22
N SER A 59 0.60 -1.89 12.52
CA SER A 59 1.80 -2.69 12.76
C SER A 59 2.73 -2.72 11.57
N VAL A 60 2.19 -2.89 10.35
CA VAL A 60 2.98 -2.91 9.12
C VAL A 60 3.56 -1.54 8.82
N LEU A 61 2.74 -0.50 8.87
CA LEU A 61 3.19 0.87 8.55
C LEU A 61 4.27 1.34 9.54
N ASP A 62 4.09 1.08 10.83
CA ASP A 62 5.11 1.40 11.85
C ASP A 62 6.43 0.67 11.57
N SER A 63 6.36 -0.57 11.10
CA SER A 63 7.54 -1.37 10.79
C SER A 63 8.29 -0.90 9.55
N MET A 64 7.59 -0.30 8.59
CA MET A 64 8.17 0.21 7.34
C MET A 64 8.62 1.66 7.44
N SER A 65 8.12 2.39 8.42
CA SER A 65 8.47 3.79 8.62
C SER A 65 9.97 3.95 8.85
N LYS A 66 10.57 4.92 8.19
CA LYS A 66 12.02 5.19 8.16
C LYS A 66 12.87 4.15 7.40
N ILE A 67 12.27 3.10 6.88
CA ILE A 67 12.95 2.10 6.05
C ILE A 67 12.54 2.28 4.58
N ILE A 68 11.26 2.16 4.29
CA ILE A 68 10.70 2.28 2.95
C ILE A 68 10.25 3.73 2.66
N MET A 69 9.65 4.36 3.64
CA MET A 69 9.20 5.74 3.59
C MET A 69 9.72 6.49 4.82
N SER A 70 9.93 7.78 4.71
CA SER A 70 10.49 8.56 5.82
C SER A 70 9.52 8.65 7.01
N ASP A 71 8.22 8.61 6.74
CA ASP A 71 7.17 8.64 7.76
C ASP A 71 5.90 8.01 7.20
N ASP A 72 5.14 7.33 8.04
CA ASP A 72 3.85 6.74 7.63
C ASP A 72 2.78 7.80 7.30
N ALA A 73 2.99 9.04 7.72
CA ALA A 73 2.15 10.18 7.31
C ALA A 73 2.16 10.42 5.79
N LEU A 74 3.18 9.92 5.08
CA LEU A 74 3.28 10.02 3.63
C LEU A 74 2.30 9.09 2.89
N VAL A 75 1.70 8.14 3.58
CA VAL A 75 0.70 7.25 2.99
C VAL A 75 -0.55 8.04 2.69
N SER A 76 -0.76 8.33 1.41
CA SER A 76 -1.87 9.17 0.93
C SER A 76 -3.02 8.35 0.38
N VAL A 77 -2.73 7.13 -0.08
CA VAL A 77 -3.71 6.15 -0.54
C VAL A 77 -3.36 4.82 0.10
N LEU A 78 -4.35 4.19 0.72
CA LEU A 78 -4.17 2.94 1.44
C LEU A 78 -5.27 1.96 1.05
N HIS A 79 -4.86 0.77 0.61
CA HIS A 79 -5.76 -0.35 0.34
C HIS A 79 -5.40 -1.49 1.28
N VAL A 80 -6.39 -2.03 1.97
CA VAL A 80 -6.19 -3.12 2.93
C VAL A 80 -7.16 -4.24 2.63
N PHE A 81 -6.62 -5.45 2.48
CA PHE A 81 -7.40 -6.65 2.23
C PHE A 81 -7.04 -7.72 3.26
N LYS A 82 -8.04 -8.41 3.78
CA LYS A 82 -7.87 -9.53 4.70
C LYS A 82 -8.49 -10.77 4.06
N TYR A 83 -7.64 -11.71 3.66
CA TYR A 83 -8.05 -12.91 2.94
C TYR A 83 -7.71 -14.19 3.72
N LEU A 84 -8.52 -15.21 3.51
CA LEU A 84 -8.25 -16.56 3.99
C LEU A 84 -7.49 -17.33 2.90
N SER A 85 -6.38 -17.95 3.29
CA SER A 85 -5.55 -18.74 2.39
C SER A 85 -5.98 -20.19 2.39
N THR A 86 -6.17 -20.75 1.19
CA THR A 86 -6.42 -22.19 1.01
C THR A 86 -5.14 -22.98 0.83
N THR A 87 -4.01 -22.30 0.59
CA THR A 87 -2.71 -22.94 0.41
C THR A 87 -1.88 -23.02 1.68
N GLY A 88 -2.41 -22.47 2.79
CA GLY A 88 -1.69 -22.40 4.06
C GLY A 88 -0.76 -21.20 4.19
N ALA A 89 -0.73 -20.31 3.21
CA ALA A 89 0.06 -19.08 3.28
C ALA A 89 -0.46 -18.17 4.40
N GLU A 90 0.45 -17.62 5.18
CA GLU A 90 0.16 -16.62 6.22
C GLU A 90 1.16 -15.48 6.10
N GLY A 91 0.71 -14.27 6.42
CA GLY A 91 1.58 -13.09 6.39
C GLY A 91 0.92 -11.91 5.70
N VAL A 92 1.76 -11.03 5.19
CA VAL A 92 1.32 -9.83 4.50
C VAL A 92 2.11 -9.64 3.20
N GLU A 93 1.39 -9.30 2.13
CA GLU A 93 1.99 -8.79 0.90
C GLU A 93 1.90 -7.28 0.92
N VAL A 94 3.00 -6.61 0.68
CA VAL A 94 3.09 -5.15 0.73
C VAL A 94 3.51 -4.63 -0.64
N THR A 95 2.73 -3.72 -1.18
CA THR A 95 3.08 -2.99 -2.40
C THR A 95 3.11 -1.50 -2.06
N VAL A 96 4.22 -0.85 -2.37
CA VAL A 96 4.40 0.60 -2.16
C VAL A 96 4.67 1.25 -3.50
N ARG A 97 3.91 2.30 -3.80
CA ARG A 97 4.02 3.02 -5.06
C ARG A 97 4.19 4.53 -4.79
N PRO A 98 5.31 5.14 -5.22
CA PRO A 98 5.46 6.59 -5.11
C PRO A 98 4.47 7.32 -6.00
N LEU A 99 3.90 8.42 -5.49
CA LEU A 99 2.86 9.20 -6.16
C LEU A 99 3.30 10.63 -6.52
N SER A 100 4.51 11.04 -6.21
CA SER A 100 4.95 12.42 -6.39
C SER A 100 4.82 12.94 -7.83
N ARG A 101 5.09 12.09 -8.82
CA ARG A 101 4.91 12.43 -10.23
C ARG A 101 3.44 12.64 -10.57
N ILE A 102 2.56 11.76 -10.07
CA ILE A 102 1.11 11.84 -10.31
C ILE A 102 0.53 13.04 -9.57
N GLU A 103 0.96 13.27 -8.33
CA GLU A 103 0.53 14.42 -7.54
C GLU A 103 0.81 15.74 -8.28
N LYS A 104 2.03 15.89 -8.79
CA LYS A 104 2.40 17.10 -9.55
C LYS A 104 1.52 17.29 -10.77
N GLY A 105 1.35 16.26 -11.58
CA GLY A 105 0.50 16.32 -12.78
C GLY A 105 -0.95 16.62 -12.48
N LEU A 106 -1.53 15.98 -11.45
CA LEU A 106 -2.89 16.23 -11.03
C LEU A 106 -3.05 17.63 -10.42
N GLY A 107 -2.05 18.11 -9.67
CA GLY A 107 -2.06 19.45 -9.11
C GLY A 107 -2.12 20.53 -10.20
N GLU A 108 -1.34 20.37 -11.25
CA GLU A 108 -1.36 21.26 -12.43
C GLU A 108 -2.74 21.17 -13.13
N TRP A 109 -3.26 19.98 -13.28
CA TRP A 109 -4.55 19.75 -13.93
C TRP A 109 -5.71 20.35 -13.13
N TRP A 110 -5.71 20.20 -11.80
CA TRP A 110 -6.72 20.80 -10.93
C TRP A 110 -6.60 22.33 -10.84
N ALA A 111 -5.39 22.86 -10.86
CA ALA A 111 -5.16 24.29 -10.89
C ALA A 111 -5.75 24.95 -12.15
N ALA A 112 -5.91 24.18 -13.23
CA ALA A 112 -6.57 24.61 -14.45
C ALA A 112 -8.11 24.59 -14.37
N GLY A 113 -8.68 24.29 -13.21
CA GLY A 113 -10.12 24.32 -12.97
C GLY A 113 -10.86 22.99 -13.16
N ASN A 114 -10.14 21.90 -13.29
CA ASN A 114 -10.74 20.58 -13.44
C ASN A 114 -11.16 20.00 -12.08
N LEU A 115 -12.15 19.11 -12.09
CA LEU A 115 -12.56 18.37 -10.90
C LEU A 115 -11.58 17.24 -10.61
N PRO A 116 -11.34 16.90 -9.32
CA PRO A 116 -10.51 15.77 -8.96
C PRO A 116 -11.07 14.46 -9.54
N PRO A 117 -10.22 13.58 -10.07
CA PRO A 117 -10.65 12.26 -10.52
C PRO A 117 -11.06 11.39 -9.33
N GLY A 118 -11.99 10.48 -9.55
CA GLY A 118 -12.43 9.52 -8.52
C GLY A 118 -11.45 8.37 -8.31
N LYS A 119 -10.42 8.25 -9.14
CA LYS A 119 -9.41 7.18 -9.06
C LYS A 119 -8.04 7.74 -9.42
N ILE A 120 -7.02 7.36 -8.64
CA ILE A 120 -5.64 7.69 -8.96
C ILE A 120 -5.17 6.81 -10.12
N PRO A 121 -4.63 7.40 -11.21
CA PRO A 121 -4.07 6.62 -12.32
C PRO A 121 -2.87 5.79 -11.87
N ASP A 122 -2.57 4.73 -12.60
CA ASP A 122 -1.32 4.00 -12.42
C ASP A 122 -0.12 4.86 -12.78
N VAL A 123 1.04 4.53 -12.21
CA VAL A 123 2.27 5.30 -12.44
C VAL A 123 2.64 5.31 -13.92
N ASP A 124 2.39 4.22 -14.62
CA ASP A 124 2.69 4.06 -16.04
C ASP A 124 1.59 4.56 -16.97
N ASP A 125 0.43 4.91 -16.42
CA ASP A 125 -0.66 5.48 -17.20
C ASP A 125 -0.34 6.94 -17.56
N PRO A 126 -0.80 7.42 -18.72
CA PRO A 126 -0.69 8.85 -19.03
C PRO A 126 -1.52 9.65 -18.02
N LEU A 127 -1.01 10.79 -17.61
CA LEU A 127 -1.76 11.71 -16.75
C LEU A 127 -2.96 12.25 -17.51
N PRO A 128 -4.05 12.59 -16.78
CA PRO A 128 -5.23 13.19 -17.40
C PRO A 128 -4.83 14.42 -18.24
N PRO A 129 -5.44 14.61 -19.43
CA PRO A 129 -5.11 15.78 -20.24
C PRO A 129 -5.56 17.05 -19.54
N ASN A 130 -4.74 18.09 -19.67
CA ASN A 130 -5.13 19.44 -19.26
C ASN A 130 -6.00 20.04 -20.36
N PRO A 131 -7.29 20.36 -20.11
CA PRO A 131 -8.18 20.90 -21.13
C PRO A 131 -7.78 22.30 -21.63
N ASP A 132 -6.89 22.98 -20.93
CA ASP A 132 -6.41 24.31 -21.33
C ASP A 132 -5.17 24.28 -22.23
N ARG A 133 -4.77 23.11 -22.66
CA ARG A 133 -3.66 22.91 -23.58
C ARG A 133 -4.10 22.51 -24.96
#